data_032c91faf52f90237fc2a13270b8bb1b
#
_entry.id   032c91faf52f90237fc2a13270b8bb1b
#
_cell.length_a   1.000
_cell.length_b   1.000
_cell.length_c   1.000
_cell.angle_alpha   90.00
_cell.angle_beta   90.00
_cell.angle_gamma   90.00
#
_symmetry.space_group_name_H-M   'P 1'
#
loop_
_entity.id
_entity.type
_entity.pdbx_description
1 polymer ?
#
loop_
_entity_poly.entity_id
_entity_poly.type
_entity_poly.pdbx_seq_one_letter_code
_entity_poly.pdbx_strand_id
1 'polypeptide(L)'
;STPLYSSAASDVYKRQGLVNVCNQLAANGIRVIVAGLDMDYKGVPFGPMPELCAIADEVTKVHAICVKCGRLAYVSHRIVGNDKRVFLGEQSEYEPLCRECYAKAEGLKN
;
A
#
# COMPACT_ATOMS: atom_id res chain seq x y z
N SER A 1 3.74 -12.43 19.58
CA SER A 1 4.16 -11.43 18.60
C SER A 1 3.07 -10.37 18.44
N THR A 2 3.48 -9.17 18.30
CA THR A 2 2.58 -8.03 18.23
C THR A 2 2.66 -7.39 16.86
N PRO A 3 1.52 -7.25 16.19
CA PRO A 3 1.54 -6.55 14.91
C PRO A 3 1.77 -5.07 15.13
N LEU A 4 2.54 -4.47 14.25
CA LEU A 4 2.77 -3.04 14.27
C LEU A 4 2.13 -2.43 13.05
N TYR A 5 1.46 -1.32 13.26
CA TYR A 5 0.79 -0.63 12.18
C TYR A 5 1.42 0.71 11.94
N SER A 6 1.57 1.04 10.67
CA SER A 6 1.92 2.38 10.27
C SER A 6 0.60 3.08 9.97
N SER A 7 0.23 4.06 10.75
CA SER A 7 -1.00 4.77 10.49
C SER A 7 -0.86 5.60 9.23
N ALA A 8 -1.99 5.88 8.61
CA ALA A 8 -1.98 6.70 7.40
C ALA A 8 -1.43 8.09 7.69
N ALA A 9 -1.56 8.51 8.92
CA ALA A 9 -1.08 9.82 9.32
C ALA A 9 0.32 9.77 9.88
N SER A 10 1.02 8.66 9.70
CA SER A 10 2.36 8.56 10.27
C SER A 10 3.24 9.65 9.69
N ASP A 11 3.88 10.35 10.57
CA ASP A 11 4.71 11.47 10.21
C ASP A 11 6.00 11.02 9.57
N VAL A 12 6.59 11.92 8.83
CA VAL A 12 7.84 11.61 8.15
C VAL A 12 8.90 11.15 9.14
N TYR A 13 8.96 11.78 10.30
CA TYR A 13 9.96 11.38 11.27
C TYR A 13 9.64 10.04 11.94
N LYS A 14 8.38 9.66 11.98
CA LYS A 14 8.02 8.36 12.53
C LYS A 14 8.41 7.22 11.60
N ARG A 15 8.58 7.54 10.35
CA ARG A 15 8.94 6.56 9.35
C ARG A 15 10.23 5.83 9.72
N GLN A 16 11.27 6.58 10.02
CA GLN A 16 12.54 5.99 10.39
C GLN A 16 12.49 5.33 11.75
N GLY A 17 11.71 5.91 12.66
CA GLY A 17 11.55 5.32 13.98
C GLY A 17 10.95 3.94 13.92
N LEU A 18 9.97 3.75 13.05
CA LEU A 18 9.34 2.44 12.92
C LEU A 18 10.32 1.40 12.39
N VAL A 19 11.09 1.76 11.37
CA VAL A 19 12.07 0.83 10.80
C VAL A 19 13.09 0.41 11.86
N ASN A 20 13.61 1.37 12.60
CA ASN A 20 14.59 1.09 13.63
C ASN A 20 14.03 0.21 14.74
N VAL A 21 12.82 0.49 15.18
CA VAL A 21 12.18 -0.29 16.23
C VAL A 21 11.96 -1.74 15.77
N CYS A 22 11.47 -1.92 14.57
CA CYS A 22 11.23 -3.25 14.04
C CYS A 22 12.54 -4.04 13.97
N ASN A 23 13.59 -3.38 13.50
CA ASN A 23 14.86 -4.04 13.37
C ASN A 23 15.44 -4.44 14.72
N GLN A 24 15.31 -3.57 15.71
CA GLN A 24 15.78 -3.86 17.06
C GLN A 24 15.00 -5.00 17.71
N LEU A 25 13.69 -4.98 17.54
CA LEU A 25 12.87 -6.04 18.10
C LEU A 25 13.22 -7.38 17.48
N ALA A 26 13.37 -7.41 16.18
CA ALA A 26 13.72 -8.65 15.49
C ALA A 26 15.10 -9.15 15.92
N ALA A 27 16.04 -8.23 16.10
CA ALA A 27 17.37 -8.59 16.54
C ALA A 27 17.37 -9.19 17.92
N ASN A 28 16.37 -8.87 18.73
CA ASN A 28 16.23 -9.42 20.08
C ASN A 28 15.36 -10.68 20.10
N GLY A 29 15.11 -11.26 18.95
CA GLY A 29 14.37 -12.52 18.87
C GLY A 29 12.87 -12.39 18.97
N ILE A 30 12.36 -11.18 18.85
CA ILE A 30 10.94 -10.93 18.92
C ILE A 30 10.34 -10.99 17.51
N ARG A 31 9.25 -11.73 17.39
CA ARG A 31 8.57 -11.79 16.09
C ARG A 31 7.81 -10.50 15.85
N VAL A 32 8.11 -9.87 14.73
CA VAL A 32 7.50 -8.59 14.35
C VAL A 32 6.71 -8.80 13.06
N ILE A 33 5.45 -8.40 13.09
CA ILE A 33 4.60 -8.50 11.92
C ILE A 33 4.11 -7.11 11.58
N VAL A 34 4.39 -6.66 10.35
CA VAL A 34 3.99 -5.33 9.90
C VAL A 34 3.08 -5.50 8.69
N ALA A 35 1.99 -4.80 8.71
CA ALA A 35 1.07 -4.77 7.58
C ALA A 35 0.87 -3.34 7.15
N GLY A 36 0.79 -3.12 5.87
CA GLY A 36 0.60 -1.77 5.37
C GLY A 36 0.54 -1.73 3.86
N LEU A 37 0.31 -0.55 3.36
CA LEU A 37 0.28 -0.33 1.93
C LEU A 37 1.69 -0.23 1.38
N ASP A 38 1.91 -0.86 0.24
CA ASP A 38 3.21 -0.79 -0.41
C ASP A 38 3.35 0.45 -1.28
N MET A 39 2.25 0.91 -1.85
CA MET A 39 2.27 2.06 -2.75
C MET A 39 1.03 2.92 -2.55
N ASP A 40 1.14 4.19 -2.94
CA ASP A 40 -0.01 5.06 -2.94
C ASP A 40 -0.78 4.92 -4.25
N TYR A 41 -1.79 5.74 -4.43
CA TYR A 41 -2.65 5.64 -5.62
C TYR A 41 -1.92 5.99 -6.92
N LYS A 42 -0.76 6.59 -6.83
CA LYS A 42 0.05 6.90 -8.00
C LYS A 42 1.09 5.82 -8.29
N GLY A 43 1.09 4.77 -7.49
CA GLY A 43 2.08 3.72 -7.67
C GLY A 43 3.44 4.07 -7.11
N VAL A 44 3.49 5.06 -6.23
CA VAL A 44 4.73 5.48 -5.61
C VAL A 44 4.90 4.75 -4.28
N PRO A 45 6.09 4.24 -3.99
CA PRO A 45 6.32 3.53 -2.74
C PRO A 45 5.88 4.36 -1.54
N PHE A 46 5.21 3.72 -0.61
CA PHE A 46 4.50 4.41 0.45
C PHE A 46 5.23 4.33 1.79
N GLY A 47 5.55 5.49 2.34
CA GLY A 47 6.06 5.60 3.70
C GLY A 47 7.29 4.75 3.97
N PRO A 48 7.30 4.05 5.09
CA PRO A 48 8.45 3.23 5.47
C PRO A 48 8.46 1.84 4.83
N MET A 49 7.48 1.51 4.02
CA MET A 49 7.35 0.16 3.50
C MET A 49 8.54 -0.32 2.67
N PRO A 50 9.15 0.51 1.80
CA PRO A 50 10.32 0.02 1.07
C PRO A 50 11.44 -0.42 1.99
N GLU A 51 11.70 0.36 3.04
CA GLU A 51 12.75 0.02 3.99
C GLU A 51 12.38 -1.19 4.83
N LEU A 52 11.12 -1.27 5.24
CA LEU A 52 10.66 -2.43 6.00
C LEU A 52 10.78 -3.70 5.17
N CYS A 53 10.46 -3.63 3.90
CA CYS A 53 10.63 -4.79 3.02
C CYS A 53 12.09 -5.18 2.90
N ALA A 54 12.99 -4.20 2.91
CA ALA A 54 14.41 -4.47 2.78
C ALA A 54 14.96 -5.22 3.99
N ILE A 55 14.50 -4.89 5.19
CA ILE A 55 15.03 -5.51 6.41
C ILE A 55 14.23 -6.73 6.85
N ALA A 56 13.09 -6.98 6.23
CA ALA A 56 12.23 -8.09 6.62
C ALA A 56 12.86 -9.42 6.24
N ASP A 57 12.64 -10.41 7.10
CA ASP A 57 13.07 -11.76 6.79
C ASP A 57 12.13 -12.41 5.79
N GLU A 58 10.88 -11.98 5.82
CA GLU A 58 9.88 -12.55 4.93
C GLU A 58 8.92 -11.44 4.49
N VAL A 59 8.66 -11.37 3.20
CA VAL A 59 7.73 -10.38 2.65
C VAL A 59 6.68 -11.09 1.84
N THR A 60 5.43 -10.78 2.12
CA THR A 60 4.32 -11.30 1.34
C THR A 60 3.55 -10.15 0.75
N LYS A 61 3.45 -10.11 -0.56
CA LYS A 61 2.65 -9.10 -1.24
C LYS A 61 1.32 -9.71 -1.61
N VAL A 62 0.24 -9.08 -1.15
CA VAL A 62 -1.10 -9.55 -1.50
C VAL A 62 -1.70 -8.56 -2.49
N HIS A 63 -2.58 -9.06 -3.33
CA HIS A 63 -3.13 -8.29 -4.42
C HIS A 63 -4.64 -8.42 -4.45
N ALA A 64 -5.31 -7.33 -4.77
CA ALA A 64 -6.72 -7.40 -5.12
C ALA A 64 -6.84 -7.85 -6.58
N ILE A 65 -8.03 -7.91 -7.06
CA ILE A 65 -8.30 -8.29 -8.45
C ILE A 65 -8.66 -7.02 -9.22
N CYS A 66 -8.02 -6.83 -10.37
CA CYS A 66 -8.31 -5.69 -11.21
C CYS A 66 -9.77 -5.70 -11.62
N VAL A 67 -10.46 -4.60 -11.38
CA VAL A 67 -11.89 -4.53 -11.67
C VAL A 67 -12.19 -4.45 -13.17
N LYS A 68 -11.19 -4.19 -13.99
CA LYS A 68 -11.39 -4.05 -15.42
C LYS A 68 -11.12 -5.33 -16.18
N CYS A 69 -10.11 -6.09 -15.79
CA CYS A 69 -9.70 -7.25 -16.59
C CYS A 69 -9.58 -8.54 -15.80
N GLY A 70 -9.71 -8.50 -14.48
CA GLY A 70 -9.69 -9.72 -13.68
C GLY A 70 -8.30 -10.24 -13.34
N ARG A 71 -7.24 -9.58 -13.75
CA ARG A 71 -5.89 -9.96 -13.37
C ARG A 71 -5.58 -9.44 -11.98
N LEU A 72 -4.44 -9.84 -11.46
CA LEU A 72 -4.00 -9.30 -10.18
C LEU A 72 -3.78 -7.80 -10.30
N ALA A 73 -4.31 -7.06 -9.35
CA ALA A 73 -4.17 -5.61 -9.35
C ALA A 73 -2.76 -5.21 -8.92
N TYR A 74 -2.34 -4.07 -9.41
CA TYR A 74 -1.04 -3.51 -9.12
C TYR A 74 -1.14 -2.31 -8.20
N VAL A 75 -2.17 -1.51 -8.37
CA VAL A 75 -2.31 -0.25 -7.65
C VAL A 75 -3.77 0.01 -7.33
N SER A 76 -4.00 0.80 -6.29
CA SER A 76 -5.33 1.28 -5.96
C SER A 76 -5.51 2.62 -6.64
N HIS A 77 -6.12 2.61 -7.81
CA HIS A 77 -6.31 3.81 -8.61
C HIS A 77 -7.38 4.69 -8.00
N ARG A 78 -7.07 5.96 -7.83
CA ARG A 78 -8.03 6.88 -7.28
C ARG A 78 -9.02 7.34 -8.33
N ILE A 79 -10.29 7.23 -8.01
CA ILE A 79 -11.35 7.67 -8.89
C ILE A 79 -11.59 9.14 -8.62
N VAL A 80 -11.28 9.97 -9.61
CA VAL A 80 -11.31 11.40 -9.43
C VAL A 80 -12.64 11.99 -9.85
N GLY A 81 -13.09 12.97 -9.06
CA GLY A 81 -14.13 13.86 -9.54
C GLY A 81 -15.55 13.33 -9.54
N ASN A 82 -15.80 12.25 -8.85
CA ASN A 82 -17.15 11.75 -8.79
C ASN A 82 -17.64 11.71 -7.35
N ASP A 83 -18.14 12.82 -6.91
CA ASP A 83 -18.60 12.97 -5.55
C ASP A 83 -19.76 12.06 -5.21
N LYS A 84 -20.50 11.65 -6.21
CA LYS A 84 -21.67 10.81 -5.95
C LYS A 84 -21.27 9.45 -5.40
N ARG A 85 -20.12 8.96 -5.79
CA ARG A 85 -19.64 7.66 -5.29
C ARG A 85 -19.34 7.73 -3.82
N VAL A 86 -18.69 8.79 -3.41
CA VAL A 86 -18.37 8.99 -2.00
C VAL A 86 -19.64 9.23 -1.22
N PHE A 87 -20.54 9.99 -1.80
CA PHE A 87 -21.76 10.35 -1.16
C PHE A 87 -22.63 9.15 -0.80
N LEU A 88 -22.65 8.17 -1.67
CA LEU A 88 -23.45 6.98 -1.42
C LEU A 88 -22.83 6.07 -0.37
N GLY A 89 -21.55 6.24 -0.10
CA GLY A 89 -20.91 5.48 0.95
C GLY A 89 -20.74 4.00 0.67
N GLU A 90 -21.16 3.55 -0.48
CA GLU A 90 -21.09 2.14 -0.81
C GLU A 90 -19.94 1.82 -1.73
N GLN A 91 -19.36 2.84 -2.34
CA GLN A 91 -18.30 2.65 -3.28
C GLN A 91 -17.06 3.36 -2.81
N SER A 92 -15.95 2.70 -3.00
CA SER A 92 -14.66 3.24 -2.63
C SER A 92 -14.27 4.36 -3.58
N GLU A 93 -13.48 5.29 -3.06
CA GLU A 93 -12.85 6.29 -3.91
C GLU A 93 -11.76 5.68 -4.76
N TYR A 94 -11.44 4.44 -4.53
CA TYR A 94 -10.34 3.77 -5.20
C TYR A 94 -10.84 2.49 -5.86
N GLU A 95 -10.17 2.12 -6.92
CA GLU A 95 -10.46 0.86 -7.59
C GLU A 95 -9.14 0.16 -7.87
N PRO A 96 -9.06 -1.16 -7.64
CA PRO A 96 -7.83 -1.88 -7.94
C PRO A 96 -7.68 -2.08 -9.44
N LEU A 97 -6.51 -1.77 -9.96
CA LEU A 97 -6.21 -1.90 -11.39
C LEU A 97 -4.86 -2.60 -11.57
N CYS A 98 -4.78 -3.44 -12.58
CA CYS A 98 -3.50 -4.00 -12.97
C CYS A 98 -2.67 -2.92 -13.68
N ARG A 99 -1.42 -3.22 -13.97
CA ARG A 99 -0.53 -2.23 -14.57
C ARG A 99 -1.06 -1.70 -15.89
N GLU A 100 -1.56 -2.58 -16.73
CA GLU A 100 -2.04 -2.17 -18.05
C GLU A 100 -3.29 -1.29 -17.94
N CYS A 101 -4.24 -1.70 -17.12
CA CYS A 101 -5.47 -0.92 -16.97
C CYS A 101 -5.19 0.42 -16.29
N TYR A 102 -4.25 0.42 -15.34
CA TYR A 102 -3.85 1.66 -14.70
C TYR A 102 -3.20 2.61 -15.71
N ALA A 103 -2.32 2.09 -16.54
CA ALA A 103 -1.65 2.93 -17.54
C ALA A 103 -2.65 3.53 -18.51
N LYS A 104 -3.66 2.76 -18.89
CA LYS A 104 -4.69 3.29 -19.78
C LYS A 104 -5.51 4.35 -19.08
N ALA A 105 -5.86 4.13 -17.82
CA ALA A 105 -6.67 5.08 -17.08
C ALA A 105 -5.96 6.41 -16.89
N GLU A 106 -4.63 6.38 -16.77
CA GLU A 106 -3.85 7.58 -16.56
C GLU A 106 -3.37 8.19 -17.87
N GLY A 107 -3.69 7.56 -19.00
CA GLY A 107 -3.24 8.07 -20.26
C GLY A 107 -1.76 7.86 -20.53
N LEU A 108 -1.14 6.94 -19.82
CA LEU A 108 0.29 6.69 -19.95
C LEU A 108 0.61 5.77 -21.10
N LYS A 109 -0.38 5.07 -21.60
CA LYS A 109 -0.20 4.10 -22.65
C LYS A 109 -1.00 4.48 -23.88
N ASN A 110 -0.38 4.41 -25.03
CA ASN A 110 -1.04 4.70 -26.30
C ASN A 110 -1.84 3.53 -26.80
#